data_42a0a44247e9f2774bd8ca5a0d93a93b
#
_entry.id   42a0a44247e9f2774bd8ca5a0d93a93b
#
_cell.length_a   1.000
_cell.length_b   1.000
_cell.length_c   1.000
_cell.angle_alpha   90.00
_cell.angle_beta   90.00
_cell.angle_gamma   90.00
#
_symmetry.space_group_name_H-M   'P 1'
#
loop_
_entity.id
_entity.type
_entity.pdbx_description
1 polymer ?
#
loop_
_entity_poly.entity_id
_entity_poly.type
_entity_poly.pdbx_seq_one_letter_code
_entity_poly.pdbx_strand_id
1 'polypeptide(L)'
;MKKLLLLPLLLFLTACPKFEQNARDTAAALGGAVTAAQTQHQTECVATPTGSTCVLINKAVAAQNTLITGIEAYCGWKAGILPTDPSATCVPVNTAKAGLQAAIDNANTFIGQLKGVIQ
;
A
#
# COMPACT_ATOMS: atom_id res chain seq x y z
N MET A 1 -5.06 -30.62 23.98
CA MET A 1 -3.73 -30.02 23.95
C MET A 1 -3.08 -30.02 22.58
N LYS A 2 -3.26 -31.08 21.80
CA LYS A 2 -2.73 -31.11 20.40
C LYS A 2 -3.31 -30.04 19.51
N LYS A 3 -4.55 -29.61 19.74
CA LYS A 3 -5.22 -28.53 18.97
C LYS A 3 -4.61 -27.14 19.24
N LEU A 4 -4.05 -26.93 20.42
CA LEU A 4 -3.40 -25.67 20.80
C LEU A 4 -2.01 -25.50 20.17
N LEU A 5 -1.34 -26.63 19.85
CA LEU A 5 -0.04 -26.63 19.19
C LEU A 5 -0.16 -26.43 17.68
N LEU A 6 -1.30 -26.81 17.10
CA LEU A 6 -1.58 -26.62 15.67
C LEU A 6 -1.99 -25.19 15.31
N LEU A 7 -2.55 -24.46 16.28
CA LEU A 7 -3.00 -23.08 16.07
C LEU A 7 -1.87 -22.12 15.71
N PRO A 8 -0.72 -22.08 16.43
CA PRO A 8 0.39 -21.22 16.04
C PRO A 8 1.01 -21.62 14.69
N LEU A 9 0.99 -22.91 14.36
CA LEU A 9 1.50 -23.39 13.08
C LEU A 9 0.62 -22.92 11.91
N LEU A 10 -0.69 -22.94 12.10
CA LEU A 10 -1.65 -22.41 11.13
C LEU A 10 -1.50 -20.90 10.95
N LEU A 11 -1.20 -20.18 12.01
CA LEU A 11 -0.93 -18.74 11.94
C LEU A 11 0.34 -18.45 11.14
N PHE A 12 1.37 -19.30 11.25
CA PHE A 12 2.58 -19.17 10.44
C PHE A 12 2.34 -19.43 8.96
N LEU A 13 1.51 -20.43 8.65
CA LEU A 13 1.17 -20.76 7.27
C LEU A 13 0.32 -19.67 6.60
N THR A 14 -0.48 -18.94 7.37
CA THR A 14 -1.29 -17.84 6.85
C THR A 14 -0.57 -16.49 6.91
N ALA A 15 0.63 -16.41 7.54
CA ALA A 15 1.37 -15.15 7.67
C ALA A 15 1.87 -14.62 6.32
N CYS A 16 2.35 -15.47 5.39
CA CYS A 16 2.82 -15.05 4.07
C CYS A 16 1.69 -14.53 3.17
N PRO A 17 0.53 -15.23 3.05
CA PRO A 17 -0.61 -14.67 2.33
C PRO A 17 -1.15 -13.40 2.96
N LYS A 18 -1.12 -13.28 4.29
CA LYS A 18 -1.57 -12.09 5.00
C LYS A 18 -0.66 -10.88 4.74
N PHE A 19 0.64 -11.09 4.63
CA PHE A 19 1.58 -10.01 4.34
C PHE A 19 1.32 -9.42 2.97
N GLU A 20 1.18 -10.26 1.95
CA GLU A 20 0.82 -9.84 0.60
C GLU A 20 -0.54 -9.14 0.58
N GLN A 21 -1.54 -9.75 1.23
CA GLN A 21 -2.88 -9.19 1.28
C GLN A 21 -2.88 -7.83 1.97
N ASN A 22 -2.14 -7.69 3.05
CA ASN A 22 -1.99 -6.41 3.75
C ASN A 22 -1.36 -5.36 2.85
N ALA A 23 -0.35 -5.72 2.06
CA ALA A 23 0.27 -4.80 1.11
C ALA A 23 -0.72 -4.34 0.04
N ARG A 24 -1.51 -5.26 -0.51
CA ARG A 24 -2.54 -4.95 -1.50
C ARG A 24 -3.64 -4.08 -0.92
N ASP A 25 -4.10 -4.41 0.29
CA ASP A 25 -5.15 -3.64 0.98
C ASP A 25 -4.65 -2.22 1.29
N THR A 26 -3.40 -2.09 1.69
CA THR A 26 -2.79 -0.78 1.94
C THR A 26 -2.69 0.03 0.64
N ALA A 27 -2.30 -0.60 -0.45
CA ALA A 27 -2.25 0.07 -1.77
C ALA A 27 -3.62 0.56 -2.20
N ALA A 28 -4.65 -0.25 -2.01
CA ALA A 28 -6.03 0.12 -2.34
C ALA A 28 -6.53 1.26 -1.44
N ALA A 29 -6.24 1.20 -0.15
CA ALA A 29 -6.63 2.24 0.81
C ALA A 29 -5.94 3.57 0.51
N LEU A 30 -4.64 3.53 0.21
CA LEU A 30 -3.89 4.74 -0.15
C LEU A 30 -4.38 5.31 -1.47
N GLY A 31 -4.64 4.47 -2.47
CA GLY A 31 -5.20 4.89 -3.76
C GLY A 31 -6.54 5.58 -3.60
N GLY A 32 -7.42 5.03 -2.78
CA GLY A 32 -8.73 5.63 -2.48
C GLY A 32 -8.59 6.98 -1.76
N ALA A 33 -7.71 7.06 -0.78
CA ALA A 33 -7.47 8.31 -0.04
C ALA A 33 -6.84 9.39 -0.95
N VAL A 34 -5.90 9.01 -1.81
CA VAL A 34 -5.30 9.92 -2.79
C VAL A 34 -6.36 10.46 -3.75
N THR A 35 -7.18 9.59 -4.30
CA THR A 35 -8.26 9.98 -5.23
C THR A 35 -9.25 10.93 -4.57
N ALA A 36 -9.67 10.64 -3.35
CA ALA A 36 -10.59 11.50 -2.60
C ALA A 36 -9.98 12.87 -2.33
N ALA A 37 -8.72 12.91 -1.90
CA ALA A 37 -8.01 14.16 -1.63
C ALA A 37 -7.81 14.97 -2.92
N GLN A 38 -7.43 14.33 -4.01
CA GLN A 38 -7.28 14.99 -5.31
C GLN A 38 -8.59 15.60 -5.78
N THR A 39 -9.69 14.88 -5.63
CA THR A 39 -11.02 15.37 -6.04
C THR A 39 -11.45 16.57 -5.20
N GLN A 40 -11.28 16.50 -3.88
CA GLN A 40 -11.69 17.57 -2.98
C GLN A 40 -10.84 18.84 -3.11
N HIS A 41 -9.56 18.67 -3.42
CA HIS A 41 -8.60 19.79 -3.47
C HIS A 41 -8.15 20.15 -4.89
N GLN A 42 -8.85 19.68 -5.91
CA GLN A 42 -8.46 19.87 -7.30
C GLN A 42 -8.35 21.36 -7.65
N THR A 43 -9.35 22.15 -7.33
CA THR A 43 -9.36 23.58 -7.61
C THR A 43 -8.24 24.31 -6.90
N GLU A 44 -8.05 24.00 -5.61
CA GLU A 44 -6.98 24.56 -4.79
C GLU A 44 -5.60 24.23 -5.37
N CYS A 45 -5.38 22.96 -5.74
CA CYS A 45 -4.08 22.50 -6.20
C CYS A 45 -3.74 22.97 -7.62
N VAL A 46 -4.72 23.26 -8.45
CA VAL A 46 -4.50 23.91 -9.74
C VAL A 46 -4.06 25.37 -9.53
N ALA A 47 -4.74 26.07 -8.61
CA ALA A 47 -4.44 27.48 -8.34
C ALA A 47 -3.15 27.68 -7.55
N THR A 48 -2.90 26.81 -6.56
CA THR A 48 -1.76 26.93 -5.63
C THR A 48 -1.11 25.56 -5.43
N PRO A 49 -0.35 25.04 -6.43
CA PRO A 49 0.23 23.70 -6.36
C PRO A 49 1.29 23.54 -5.28
N THR A 50 1.80 24.62 -4.73
CA THR A 50 2.80 24.62 -3.65
C THR A 50 2.17 24.62 -2.26
N GLY A 51 0.83 24.64 -2.15
CA GLY A 51 0.14 24.59 -0.88
C GLY A 51 0.44 23.29 -0.14
N SER A 52 0.38 23.33 1.20
CA SER A 52 0.79 22.19 2.06
C SER A 52 -0.04 20.93 1.76
N THR A 53 -1.35 21.07 1.54
CA THR A 53 -2.23 19.97 1.21
C THR A 53 -1.86 19.36 -0.16
N CYS A 54 -1.56 20.18 -1.14
CA CYS A 54 -1.19 19.74 -2.48
C CYS A 54 0.15 19.02 -2.50
N VAL A 55 1.12 19.52 -1.73
CA VAL A 55 2.42 18.85 -1.54
C VAL A 55 2.22 17.50 -0.87
N LEU A 56 1.35 17.42 0.15
CA LEU A 56 1.03 16.16 0.82
C LEU A 56 0.43 15.15 -0.16
N ILE A 57 -0.51 15.57 -0.98
CA ILE A 57 -1.14 14.69 -1.99
C ILE A 57 -0.08 14.16 -2.95
N ASN A 58 0.82 15.01 -3.44
CA ASN A 58 1.89 14.59 -4.35
C ASN A 58 2.85 13.59 -3.71
N LYS A 59 3.19 13.81 -2.43
CA LYS A 59 4.01 12.85 -1.68
C LYS A 59 3.30 11.52 -1.48
N ALA A 60 1.99 11.56 -1.27
CA ALA A 60 1.18 10.35 -1.13
C ALA A 60 1.12 9.56 -2.44
N VAL A 61 1.02 10.24 -3.59
CA VAL A 61 1.10 9.59 -4.91
C VAL A 61 2.44 8.89 -5.09
N ALA A 62 3.53 9.55 -4.71
CA ALA A 62 4.86 8.95 -4.77
C ALA A 62 4.96 7.73 -3.85
N ALA A 63 4.39 7.80 -2.65
CA ALA A 63 4.33 6.68 -1.71
C ALA A 63 3.53 5.50 -2.28
N GLN A 64 2.43 5.78 -2.97
CA GLN A 64 1.63 4.76 -3.65
C GLN A 64 2.44 4.05 -4.72
N ASN A 65 3.15 4.80 -5.56
CA ASN A 65 3.98 4.23 -6.60
C ASN A 65 5.11 3.37 -6.02
N THR A 66 5.72 3.82 -4.93
CA THR A 66 6.75 3.06 -4.21
C THR A 66 6.18 1.76 -3.66
N LEU A 67 4.97 1.80 -3.09
CA LEU A 67 4.29 0.61 -2.57
C LEU A 67 3.98 -0.39 -3.69
N ILE A 68 3.45 0.07 -4.81
CA ILE A 68 3.15 -0.77 -5.97
C ILE A 68 4.43 -1.44 -6.49
N THR A 69 5.51 -0.67 -6.65
CA THR A 69 6.81 -1.20 -7.06
C THR A 69 7.34 -2.24 -6.05
N GLY A 70 7.15 -1.98 -4.76
CA GLY A 70 7.52 -2.91 -3.70
C GLY A 70 6.75 -4.22 -3.77
N ILE A 71 5.46 -4.15 -4.05
CA ILE A 71 4.61 -5.36 -4.21
C ILE A 71 5.07 -6.17 -5.43
N GLU A 72 5.32 -5.50 -6.54
CA GLU A 72 5.81 -6.16 -7.75
C GLU A 72 7.14 -6.88 -7.49
N ALA A 73 8.07 -6.21 -6.82
CA ALA A 73 9.37 -6.78 -6.48
C ALA A 73 9.23 -7.96 -5.53
N TYR A 74 8.36 -7.84 -4.51
CA TYR A 74 8.13 -8.90 -3.53
C TYR A 74 7.45 -10.12 -4.16
N CYS A 75 6.50 -9.91 -5.05
CA CYS A 75 5.76 -10.99 -5.70
C CYS A 75 6.44 -11.53 -6.96
N GLY A 76 7.58 -10.96 -7.36
CA GLY A 76 8.28 -11.38 -8.56
C GLY A 76 7.53 -11.04 -9.85
N TRP A 77 6.65 -10.05 -9.81
CA TRP A 77 5.87 -9.63 -10.96
C TRP A 77 6.67 -8.67 -11.84
N LYS A 78 6.35 -8.70 -13.13
CA LYS A 78 6.87 -7.70 -14.06
C LYS A 78 6.20 -6.35 -13.80
N ALA A 79 6.93 -5.28 -14.06
CA ALA A 79 6.38 -3.94 -13.95
C ALA A 79 5.12 -3.80 -14.82
N GLY A 80 4.09 -3.19 -14.27
CA GLY A 80 2.82 -2.98 -14.96
C GLY A 80 1.73 -4.00 -14.63
N ILE A 81 2.06 -5.09 -13.91
CA ILE A 81 1.01 -5.99 -13.39
C ILE A 81 0.42 -5.32 -12.16
N LEU A 82 -0.88 -5.04 -12.22
CA LEU A 82 -1.56 -4.34 -11.13
C LEU A 82 -1.74 -5.27 -9.93
N PRO A 83 -1.48 -4.78 -8.70
CA PRO A 83 -1.69 -5.57 -7.48
C PRO A 83 -3.13 -6.02 -7.30
N THR A 84 -4.07 -5.39 -7.99
CA THR A 84 -5.49 -5.69 -7.94
C THR A 84 -5.90 -6.79 -8.92
N ASP A 85 -4.98 -7.27 -9.76
CA ASP A 85 -5.28 -8.36 -10.70
C ASP A 85 -5.44 -9.68 -9.92
N PRO A 86 -6.67 -10.25 -9.85
CA PRO A 86 -6.91 -11.46 -9.08
C PRO A 86 -6.27 -12.71 -9.69
N SER A 87 -5.85 -12.66 -10.95
CA SER A 87 -5.19 -13.78 -11.61
C SER A 87 -3.69 -13.83 -11.34
N ALA A 88 -3.11 -12.75 -10.81
CA ALA A 88 -1.68 -12.69 -10.55
C ALA A 88 -1.31 -13.51 -9.32
N THR A 89 -0.43 -14.49 -9.49
CA THR A 89 0.09 -15.32 -8.41
C THR A 89 1.35 -14.68 -7.85
N CYS A 90 1.37 -14.46 -6.54
CA CYS A 90 2.53 -13.91 -5.85
C CYS A 90 3.49 -15.03 -5.45
N VAL A 91 4.72 -14.96 -5.93
CA VAL A 91 5.80 -15.84 -5.51
C VAL A 91 6.74 -15.01 -4.63
N PRO A 92 6.70 -15.16 -3.30
CA PRO A 92 7.44 -14.27 -2.40
C PRO A 92 8.95 -14.27 -2.65
N VAL A 93 9.50 -13.07 -2.79
CA VAL A 93 10.95 -12.83 -2.87
C VAL A 93 11.39 -12.26 -1.52
N ASN A 94 12.02 -13.09 -0.68
CA ASN A 94 12.33 -12.72 0.70
C ASN A 94 13.24 -11.49 0.82
N THR A 95 14.14 -11.29 -0.13
CA THR A 95 15.05 -10.13 -0.14
C THR A 95 14.31 -8.80 -0.33
N ALA A 96 13.10 -8.84 -0.89
CA ALA A 96 12.27 -7.65 -1.10
C ALA A 96 11.33 -7.36 0.07
N LYS A 97 11.22 -8.26 1.03
CA LYS A 97 10.24 -8.16 2.14
C LYS A 97 10.45 -6.91 2.99
N ALA A 98 11.68 -6.63 3.39
CA ALA A 98 11.99 -5.47 4.23
C ALA A 98 11.64 -4.15 3.54
N GLY A 99 11.95 -4.03 2.25
CA GLY A 99 11.60 -2.86 1.46
C GLY A 99 10.09 -2.68 1.32
N LEU A 100 9.36 -3.77 1.10
CA LEU A 100 7.91 -3.73 1.04
C LEU A 100 7.30 -3.33 2.39
N GLN A 101 7.82 -3.88 3.50
CA GLN A 101 7.34 -3.50 4.83
C GLN A 101 7.53 -2.00 5.08
N ALA A 102 8.68 -1.46 4.72
CA ALA A 102 8.95 -0.03 4.85
C ALA A 102 7.97 0.80 3.99
N ALA A 103 7.67 0.33 2.78
CA ALA A 103 6.70 1.00 1.90
C ALA A 103 5.28 0.94 2.46
N ILE A 104 4.88 -0.18 3.09
CA ILE A 104 3.59 -0.31 3.77
C ILE A 104 3.49 0.69 4.93
N ASP A 105 4.52 0.76 5.76
CA ASP A 105 4.53 1.66 6.92
C ASP A 105 4.45 3.13 6.48
N ASN A 106 5.19 3.48 5.44
CA ASN A 106 5.16 4.83 4.87
C ASN A 106 3.77 5.14 4.28
N ALA A 107 3.17 4.20 3.56
CA ALA A 107 1.84 4.35 3.00
C ALA A 107 0.79 4.57 4.09
N ASN A 108 0.87 3.83 5.20
CA ASN A 108 -0.04 3.98 6.33
C ASN A 108 0.08 5.37 6.97
N THR A 109 1.28 5.93 7.03
CA THR A 109 1.50 7.29 7.49
C THR A 109 0.75 8.29 6.61
N PHE A 110 0.86 8.15 5.30
CA PHE A 110 0.16 9.05 4.36
C PHE A 110 -1.36 8.86 4.40
N ILE A 111 -1.84 7.63 4.57
CA ILE A 111 -3.29 7.39 4.75
C ILE A 111 -3.80 8.19 5.96
N GLY A 112 -3.09 8.13 7.07
CA GLY A 112 -3.44 8.89 8.27
C GLY A 112 -3.43 10.41 8.04
N GLN A 113 -2.42 10.92 7.35
CA GLN A 113 -2.31 12.34 7.05
C GLN A 113 -3.40 12.80 6.07
N LEU A 114 -3.70 11.98 5.04
CA LEU A 114 -4.75 12.31 4.07
C LEU A 114 -6.13 12.34 4.72
N LYS A 115 -6.39 11.46 5.70
CA LYS A 115 -7.65 11.49 6.44
C LYS A 115 -7.90 12.83 7.14
N GLY A 116 -6.82 13.52 7.52
CA GLY A 116 -6.92 14.85 8.12
C GLY A 116 -7.33 15.95 7.15
N VAL A 117 -7.19 15.74 5.83
CA VAL A 117 -7.52 16.74 4.80
C VAL A 117 -8.72 16.34 3.95
N ILE A 118 -9.23 15.14 4.11
CA ILE A 118 -10.46 14.66 3.46
C ILE A 118 -11.64 14.96 4.39
N GLN A 119 -12.65 15.62 3.85
CA GLN A 119 -13.85 15.97 4.62
C GLN A 119 -15.06 15.15 4.17
#